data_903a8a1ce1602764ab4587f9483e630f
#
_entry.id   903a8a1ce1602764ab4587f9483e630f
#
_cell.length_a   1.000
_cell.length_b   1.000
_cell.length_c   1.000
_cell.angle_alpha   90.00
_cell.angle_beta   90.00
_cell.angle_gamma   90.00
#
_symmetry.space_group_name_H-M   'P 1'
#
loop_
_entity.id
_entity.type
_entity.pdbx_description
1 polymer ?
#
loop_
_entity_poly.entity_id
_entity_poly.type
_entity_poly.pdbx_seq_one_letter_code
_entity_poly.pdbx_strand_id
1 'polypeptide(L)'
;MSAGRCGRLQEERGKDMSKDKYESPLCERYASKEMQYIFSPDMKFKTWRKLWIALAETEKELGLKDENGNPRITDEQIAELKAHADDINYDVAREREKLVRHDVMSHVYAYGVQCPNAAGIIHLGATSCYVGDNTDVIVMTEALKLVRKKLINVINELAKFADQYKDLPTLAFTHFQPAQPTTVGKRATLWMQELLLDLSDIEYMISQQKLLGSKGTTGTQASFLELFGGDHEIVRKIDGKIAEKMGFAECYPVSGQTYSRKVDSR
;
A
#
# COMPACT_ATOMS: atom_id res chain seq x y z
N MET A 1 23.65 -31.92 -34.97
CA MET A 1 22.22 -31.55 -34.95
C MET A 1 21.91 -30.90 -33.59
N SER A 2 22.04 -29.60 -33.47
CA SER A 2 21.49 -28.81 -32.32
C SER A 2 21.73 -27.32 -32.60
N ALA A 3 20.95 -26.75 -33.48
CA ALA A 3 21.00 -25.32 -33.78
C ALA A 3 19.59 -24.74 -33.94
N GLY A 4 18.69 -25.07 -33.01
CA GLY A 4 17.27 -24.72 -33.18
C GLY A 4 16.56 -24.14 -31.96
N ARG A 5 17.24 -23.82 -30.83
CA ARG A 5 16.60 -23.33 -29.61
C ARG A 5 17.02 -21.92 -29.14
N CYS A 6 17.99 -21.30 -29.78
CA CYS A 6 18.45 -19.94 -29.38
C CYS A 6 17.71 -18.79 -30.11
N GLY A 7 17.03 -19.06 -31.21
CA GLY A 7 16.39 -18.02 -32.03
C GLY A 7 15.01 -17.54 -31.56
N ARG A 8 14.31 -18.29 -30.72
CA ARG A 8 12.93 -17.95 -30.29
C ARG A 8 12.83 -17.10 -29.04
N LEU A 9 13.91 -16.93 -28.29
CA LEU A 9 13.93 -16.06 -27.08
C LEU A 9 14.40 -14.63 -27.36
N GLN A 10 14.81 -14.33 -28.58
CA GLN A 10 15.19 -12.97 -29.00
C GLN A 10 14.10 -12.23 -29.77
N GLU A 11 13.07 -12.89 -30.27
CA GLU A 11 11.98 -12.25 -31.03
C GLU A 11 10.88 -11.63 -30.15
N GLU A 12 10.80 -11.97 -28.86
CA GLU A 12 9.83 -11.33 -27.94
C GLU A 12 10.31 -10.03 -27.29
N ARG A 13 11.55 -9.60 -27.52
CA ARG A 13 12.09 -8.33 -27.02
C ARG A 13 11.96 -7.13 -27.97
N GLY A 14 11.31 -7.32 -29.10
CA GLY A 14 11.21 -6.32 -30.17
C GLY A 14 9.80 -5.81 -30.44
N LYS A 15 8.93 -5.63 -29.45
CA LYS A 15 7.79 -4.72 -29.61
C LYS A 15 8.36 -3.31 -29.56
N ASP A 16 8.44 -2.70 -30.74
CA ASP A 16 8.77 -1.29 -30.96
C ASP A 16 7.92 -0.44 -30.01
N MET A 17 8.54 -0.05 -28.88
CA MET A 17 7.85 0.83 -27.93
C MET A 17 7.79 2.19 -28.58
N SER A 18 6.59 2.54 -29.05
CA SER A 18 6.27 3.85 -29.59
C SER A 18 6.87 4.93 -28.68
N LYS A 19 7.62 5.85 -29.26
CA LYS A 19 8.26 6.98 -28.55
C LYS A 19 7.34 8.22 -28.44
N ASP A 20 6.09 8.07 -28.84
CA ASP A 20 5.05 9.10 -28.82
C ASP A 20 4.20 9.11 -27.53
N LYS A 21 4.59 8.30 -26.52
CA LYS A 21 3.94 8.24 -25.22
C LYS A 21 4.84 8.82 -24.13
N TYR A 22 4.20 9.50 -23.17
CA TYR A 22 4.91 9.98 -22.01
C TYR A 22 5.39 8.79 -21.14
N GLU A 23 6.64 8.81 -20.78
CA GLU A 23 7.27 7.85 -19.84
C GLU A 23 7.78 8.62 -18.63
N SER A 24 7.53 8.12 -17.42
CA SER A 24 7.95 8.79 -16.19
C SER A 24 9.43 8.53 -15.92
N PRO A 25 10.28 9.59 -15.85
CA PRO A 25 11.69 9.41 -15.49
C PRO A 25 11.90 8.81 -14.09
N LEU A 26 10.93 8.96 -13.17
CA LEU A 26 10.97 8.31 -11.87
C LEU A 26 10.99 6.79 -12.00
N CYS A 27 10.10 6.23 -12.82
CA CYS A 27 10.05 4.78 -13.04
C CYS A 27 11.26 4.25 -13.81
N GLU A 28 11.72 4.98 -14.83
CA GLU A 28 12.76 4.49 -15.73
C GLU A 28 14.18 4.62 -15.17
N ARG A 29 14.45 5.70 -14.42
CA ARG A 29 15.81 6.07 -14.04
C ARG A 29 16.06 6.13 -12.54
N TYR A 30 15.11 6.63 -11.76
CA TYR A 30 15.38 7.04 -10.39
C TYR A 30 14.80 6.14 -9.32
N ALA A 31 13.62 5.56 -9.53
CA ALA A 31 13.02 4.66 -8.55
C ALA A 31 13.69 3.27 -8.56
N SER A 32 13.99 2.74 -7.38
CA SER A 32 14.42 1.36 -7.24
C SER A 32 13.30 0.38 -7.63
N LYS A 33 13.66 -0.87 -7.96
CA LYS A 33 12.65 -1.90 -8.30
C LYS A 33 11.66 -2.14 -7.16
N GLU A 34 12.12 -2.06 -5.92
CA GLU A 34 11.25 -2.20 -4.75
C GLU A 34 10.22 -1.05 -4.67
N MET A 35 10.67 0.20 -4.90
CA MET A 35 9.77 1.36 -4.90
C MET A 35 8.77 1.29 -6.07
N GLN A 36 9.21 0.89 -7.25
CA GLN A 36 8.33 0.68 -8.42
C GLN A 36 7.27 -0.38 -8.13
N TYR A 37 7.64 -1.47 -7.45
CA TYR A 37 6.67 -2.51 -7.07
C TYR A 37 5.62 -1.98 -6.09
N ILE A 38 6.02 -1.21 -5.07
CA ILE A 38 5.09 -0.63 -4.09
C ILE A 38 3.99 0.20 -4.78
N PHE A 39 4.33 0.93 -5.85
CA PHE A 39 3.37 1.73 -6.62
C PHE A 39 2.83 1.03 -7.87
N SER A 40 3.05 -0.27 -8.00
CA SER A 40 2.60 -1.03 -9.18
C SER A 40 1.11 -1.40 -9.10
N PRO A 41 0.49 -1.71 -10.26
CA PRO A 41 -0.84 -2.30 -10.30
C PRO A 41 -0.95 -3.61 -9.50
N ASP A 42 0.10 -4.44 -9.51
CA ASP A 42 0.13 -5.68 -8.73
C ASP A 42 -0.03 -5.42 -7.24
N MET A 43 0.75 -4.50 -6.67
CA MET A 43 0.61 -4.13 -5.25
C MET A 43 -0.77 -3.56 -4.97
N LYS A 44 -1.28 -2.67 -5.84
CA LYS A 44 -2.60 -2.06 -5.70
C LYS A 44 -3.70 -3.13 -5.64
N PHE A 45 -3.80 -3.98 -6.65
CA PHE A 45 -4.95 -4.90 -6.77
C PHE A 45 -4.85 -6.11 -5.84
N LYS A 46 -3.65 -6.56 -5.50
CA LYS A 46 -3.46 -7.55 -4.43
C LYS A 46 -3.86 -6.99 -3.06
N THR A 47 -3.58 -5.71 -2.81
CA THR A 47 -4.03 -5.04 -1.58
C THR A 47 -5.55 -4.91 -1.54
N TRP A 48 -6.22 -4.64 -2.67
CA TRP A 48 -7.68 -4.67 -2.75
C TRP A 48 -8.25 -6.04 -2.34
N ARG A 49 -7.67 -7.12 -2.85
CA ARG A 49 -8.11 -8.49 -2.47
C ARG A 49 -7.90 -8.77 -0.99
N LYS A 50 -6.77 -8.36 -0.42
CA LYS A 50 -6.54 -8.47 1.03
C LYS A 50 -7.56 -7.69 1.85
N LEU A 51 -7.93 -6.50 1.41
CA LEU A 51 -8.97 -5.69 2.05
C LEU A 51 -10.35 -6.35 1.95
N TRP A 52 -10.73 -6.94 0.82
CA TRP A 52 -11.98 -7.68 0.69
C TRP A 52 -11.99 -8.93 1.55
N ILE A 53 -10.87 -9.65 1.67
CA ILE A 53 -10.74 -10.80 2.58
C ILE A 53 -10.89 -10.32 4.03
N ALA A 54 -10.20 -9.25 4.42
CA ALA A 54 -10.30 -8.69 5.76
C ALA A 54 -11.72 -8.24 6.11
N LEU A 55 -12.44 -7.67 5.14
CA LEU A 55 -13.84 -7.30 5.30
C LEU A 55 -14.73 -8.54 5.53
N ALA A 56 -14.64 -9.54 4.63
CA ALA A 56 -15.44 -10.76 4.72
C ALA A 56 -15.18 -11.53 6.04
N GLU A 57 -13.91 -11.64 6.45
CA GLU A 57 -13.55 -12.22 7.74
C GLU A 57 -14.13 -11.44 8.91
N THR A 58 -14.08 -10.11 8.85
CA THR A 58 -14.63 -9.25 9.90
C THR A 58 -16.15 -9.40 10.00
N GLU A 59 -16.84 -9.38 8.88
CA GLU A 59 -18.29 -9.56 8.83
C GLU A 59 -18.71 -10.93 9.36
N LYS A 60 -17.98 -11.98 9.01
CA LYS A 60 -18.20 -13.33 9.55
C LYS A 60 -17.96 -13.39 11.06
N GLU A 61 -16.85 -12.87 11.56
CA GLU A 61 -16.51 -12.85 12.98
C GLU A 61 -17.54 -12.08 13.81
N LEU A 62 -18.13 -11.05 13.22
CA LEU A 62 -19.21 -10.26 13.85
C LEU A 62 -20.59 -10.90 13.72
N GLY A 63 -20.66 -12.06 13.08
CA GLY A 63 -21.87 -12.87 13.04
C GLY A 63 -22.91 -12.39 12.03
N LEU A 64 -22.47 -11.83 10.88
CA LEU A 64 -23.38 -11.43 9.82
C LEU A 64 -24.26 -12.60 9.35
N LYS A 65 -25.59 -12.37 9.31
CA LYS A 65 -26.60 -13.38 8.97
C LYS A 65 -27.32 -13.03 7.66
N ASP A 66 -27.80 -14.06 7.00
CA ASP A 66 -28.74 -13.93 5.89
C ASP A 66 -30.18 -13.65 6.39
N GLU A 67 -31.11 -13.49 5.45
CA GLU A 67 -32.55 -13.25 5.73
C GLU A 67 -33.24 -14.40 6.51
N ASN A 68 -32.65 -15.59 6.49
CA ASN A 68 -33.12 -16.77 7.19
C ASN A 68 -32.49 -16.96 8.57
N GLY A 69 -31.55 -16.06 8.96
CA GLY A 69 -30.82 -16.13 10.22
C GLY A 69 -29.62 -17.04 10.21
N ASN A 70 -29.21 -17.60 9.05
CA ASN A 70 -28.01 -18.41 8.92
C ASN A 70 -26.77 -17.53 8.74
N PRO A 71 -25.56 -18.05 9.05
CA PRO A 71 -24.31 -17.33 8.73
C PRO A 71 -24.23 -16.99 7.23
N ARG A 72 -24.07 -15.71 6.89
CA ARG A 72 -24.02 -15.26 5.50
C ARG A 72 -22.68 -15.57 4.82
N ILE A 73 -21.62 -15.68 5.61
CA ILE A 73 -20.26 -15.90 5.14
C ILE A 73 -19.72 -17.18 5.75
N THR A 74 -19.22 -18.09 4.90
CA THR A 74 -18.68 -19.39 5.33
C THR A 74 -17.16 -19.42 5.29
N ASP A 75 -16.55 -20.43 5.94
CA ASP A 75 -15.09 -20.66 5.91
C ASP A 75 -14.60 -21.04 4.52
N GLU A 76 -15.41 -21.79 3.78
CA GLU A 76 -15.12 -22.22 2.42
C GLU A 76 -15.04 -21.00 1.47
N GLN A 77 -15.96 -20.04 1.60
CA GLN A 77 -15.93 -18.81 0.82
C GLN A 77 -14.66 -17.97 1.11
N ILE A 78 -14.30 -17.82 2.38
CA ILE A 78 -13.06 -17.12 2.77
C ILE A 78 -11.82 -17.85 2.26
N ALA A 79 -11.80 -19.20 2.34
CA ALA A 79 -10.69 -20.00 1.82
C ALA A 79 -10.55 -19.84 0.29
N GLU A 80 -11.68 -19.81 -0.45
CA GLU A 80 -11.68 -19.55 -1.89
C GLU A 80 -11.12 -18.17 -2.23
N LEU A 81 -11.52 -17.11 -1.51
CA LEU A 81 -10.94 -15.78 -1.67
C LEU A 81 -9.42 -15.79 -1.42
N LYS A 82 -8.97 -16.40 -0.33
CA LYS A 82 -7.54 -16.48 0.02
C LYS A 82 -6.73 -17.23 -1.03
N ALA A 83 -7.27 -18.30 -1.62
CA ALA A 83 -6.60 -19.06 -2.65
C ALA A 83 -6.28 -18.22 -3.90
N HIS A 84 -7.08 -17.21 -4.19
CA HIS A 84 -6.94 -16.32 -5.33
C HIS A 84 -6.52 -14.88 -4.96
N ALA A 85 -5.90 -14.68 -3.80
CA ALA A 85 -5.53 -13.34 -3.32
C ALA A 85 -4.45 -12.66 -4.21
N ASP A 86 -3.60 -13.43 -4.86
CA ASP A 86 -2.41 -12.91 -5.55
C ASP A 86 -2.44 -13.07 -7.08
N ASP A 87 -3.35 -13.86 -7.64
CA ASP A 87 -3.43 -14.14 -9.09
C ASP A 87 -4.46 -13.25 -9.79
N ILE A 88 -4.13 -11.98 -9.97
CA ILE A 88 -5.02 -10.99 -10.56
C ILE A 88 -5.27 -11.28 -12.05
N ASN A 89 -6.53 -11.47 -12.44
CA ASN A 89 -6.93 -11.60 -13.85
C ASN A 89 -7.20 -10.21 -14.45
N TYR A 90 -6.13 -9.57 -14.93
CA TYR A 90 -6.19 -8.23 -15.52
C TYR A 90 -7.02 -8.16 -16.80
N ASP A 91 -7.04 -9.22 -17.59
CA ASP A 91 -7.78 -9.21 -18.86
C ASP A 91 -9.28 -9.20 -18.62
N VAL A 92 -9.77 -10.05 -17.73
CA VAL A 92 -11.19 -10.05 -17.34
C VAL A 92 -11.59 -8.73 -16.71
N ALA A 93 -10.77 -8.16 -15.83
CA ALA A 93 -11.04 -6.86 -15.23
C ALA A 93 -11.12 -5.75 -16.29
N ARG A 94 -10.17 -5.69 -17.23
CA ARG A 94 -10.11 -4.71 -18.31
C ARG A 94 -11.32 -4.79 -19.25
N GLU A 95 -11.69 -6.01 -19.66
CA GLU A 95 -12.87 -6.19 -20.52
C GLU A 95 -14.16 -5.79 -19.79
N ARG A 96 -14.28 -6.11 -18.50
CA ARG A 96 -15.43 -5.69 -17.71
C ARG A 96 -15.50 -4.16 -17.53
N GLU A 97 -14.34 -3.52 -17.32
CA GLU A 97 -14.26 -2.07 -17.15
C GLU A 97 -14.74 -1.30 -18.39
N LYS A 98 -14.47 -1.80 -19.60
CA LYS A 98 -15.01 -1.22 -20.84
C LYS A 98 -16.53 -1.14 -20.85
N LEU A 99 -17.19 -2.09 -20.19
CA LEU A 99 -18.66 -2.18 -20.12
C LEU A 99 -19.23 -1.31 -18.99
N VAL A 100 -18.67 -1.40 -17.78
CA VAL A 100 -19.25 -0.76 -16.58
C VAL A 100 -18.61 0.57 -16.24
N ARG A 101 -17.46 0.91 -16.83
CA ARG A 101 -16.68 2.15 -16.62
C ARG A 101 -16.42 2.45 -15.14
N HIS A 102 -16.07 1.39 -14.41
CA HIS A 102 -15.82 1.46 -12.97
C HIS A 102 -14.79 0.39 -12.60
N ASP A 103 -13.59 0.83 -12.21
CA ASP A 103 -12.43 -0.02 -11.92
C ASP A 103 -12.69 -1.00 -10.76
N VAL A 104 -13.17 -0.52 -9.61
CA VAL A 104 -13.42 -1.37 -8.44
C VAL A 104 -14.45 -2.47 -8.77
N MET A 105 -15.58 -2.12 -9.40
CA MET A 105 -16.59 -3.10 -9.78
C MET A 105 -16.10 -4.08 -10.84
N SER A 106 -15.17 -3.68 -11.69
CA SER A 106 -14.53 -4.57 -12.67
C SER A 106 -13.64 -5.60 -11.99
N HIS A 107 -12.89 -5.20 -10.97
CA HIS A 107 -12.07 -6.10 -10.16
C HIS A 107 -12.91 -6.98 -9.23
N VAL A 108 -14.03 -6.49 -8.67
CA VAL A 108 -15.00 -7.32 -7.95
C VAL A 108 -15.53 -8.45 -8.85
N TYR A 109 -15.91 -8.09 -10.08
CA TYR A 109 -16.36 -9.07 -11.08
C TYR A 109 -15.28 -10.09 -11.42
N ALA A 110 -14.05 -9.62 -11.74
CA ALA A 110 -12.93 -10.50 -12.09
C ALA A 110 -12.58 -11.46 -10.94
N TYR A 111 -12.65 -10.99 -9.70
CA TYR A 111 -12.44 -11.82 -8.52
C TYR A 111 -13.55 -12.83 -8.32
N GLY A 112 -14.82 -12.41 -8.52
CA GLY A 112 -15.99 -13.30 -8.45
C GLY A 112 -15.98 -14.40 -9.51
N VAL A 113 -15.41 -14.14 -10.72
CA VAL A 113 -15.21 -15.19 -11.76
C VAL A 113 -14.25 -16.28 -11.27
N GLN A 114 -13.22 -15.90 -10.53
CA GLN A 114 -12.25 -16.85 -9.94
C GLN A 114 -12.81 -17.52 -8.66
N CYS A 115 -13.70 -16.85 -7.95
CA CYS A 115 -14.28 -17.28 -6.68
C CYS A 115 -15.80 -17.34 -6.76
N PRO A 116 -16.39 -18.29 -7.53
CA PRO A 116 -17.83 -18.30 -7.80
C PRO A 116 -18.69 -18.50 -6.53
N ASN A 117 -18.22 -19.26 -5.54
CA ASN A 117 -18.94 -19.45 -4.28
C ASN A 117 -18.90 -18.19 -3.39
N ALA A 118 -17.83 -17.42 -3.46
CA ALA A 118 -17.64 -16.21 -2.69
C ALA A 118 -18.05 -14.93 -3.42
N ALA A 119 -18.47 -15.01 -4.68
CA ALA A 119 -18.75 -13.81 -5.50
C ALA A 119 -19.75 -12.84 -4.84
N GLY A 120 -20.76 -13.36 -4.12
CA GLY A 120 -21.80 -12.57 -3.46
C GLY A 120 -21.37 -11.88 -2.16
N ILE A 121 -20.18 -12.16 -1.64
CA ILE A 121 -19.67 -11.56 -0.41
C ILE A 121 -18.48 -10.61 -0.64
N ILE A 122 -17.98 -10.53 -1.88
CA ILE A 122 -16.91 -9.59 -2.22
C ILE A 122 -17.47 -8.16 -2.14
N HIS A 123 -16.79 -7.29 -1.38
CA HIS A 123 -17.15 -5.87 -1.28
C HIS A 123 -18.53 -5.60 -0.63
N LEU A 124 -19.01 -6.50 0.21
CA LEU A 124 -20.33 -6.40 0.82
C LEU A 124 -20.41 -5.18 1.74
N GLY A 125 -21.45 -4.36 1.61
CA GLY A 125 -21.65 -3.12 2.38
C GLY A 125 -20.63 -1.99 2.13
N ALA A 126 -19.54 -2.26 1.43
CA ALA A 126 -18.47 -1.29 1.19
C ALA A 126 -18.74 -0.38 -0.02
N THR A 127 -18.02 0.74 -0.07
CA THR A 127 -17.94 1.62 -1.24
C THR A 127 -16.54 1.55 -1.87
N SER A 128 -16.39 2.06 -3.08
CA SER A 128 -15.13 1.99 -3.81
C SER A 128 -13.92 2.55 -3.05
N CYS A 129 -14.11 3.60 -2.27
CA CYS A 129 -13.04 4.19 -1.46
C CYS A 129 -12.58 3.28 -0.32
N TYR A 130 -13.36 2.26 0.06
CA TYR A 130 -12.89 1.26 1.01
C TYR A 130 -11.60 0.59 0.53
N VAL A 131 -11.54 0.15 -0.71
CA VAL A 131 -10.30 -0.45 -1.24
C VAL A 131 -9.33 0.61 -1.77
N GLY A 132 -9.81 1.66 -2.45
CA GLY A 132 -8.97 2.71 -2.99
C GLY A 132 -8.16 3.43 -1.92
N ASP A 133 -8.84 4.10 -1.02
CA ASP A 133 -8.22 4.96 -0.02
C ASP A 133 -7.43 4.19 1.06
N ASN A 134 -7.93 3.02 1.50
CA ASN A 134 -7.14 2.19 2.41
C ASN A 134 -5.86 1.67 1.73
N THR A 135 -5.91 1.35 0.44
CA THR A 135 -4.72 0.96 -0.31
C THR A 135 -3.72 2.10 -0.44
N ASP A 136 -4.17 3.33 -0.69
CA ASP A 136 -3.29 4.49 -0.77
C ASP A 136 -2.50 4.68 0.54
N VAL A 137 -3.16 4.59 1.69
CA VAL A 137 -2.50 4.65 3.01
C VAL A 137 -1.49 3.50 3.20
N ILE A 138 -1.86 2.27 2.81
CA ILE A 138 -0.96 1.10 2.91
C ILE A 138 0.27 1.30 2.03
N VAL A 139 0.10 1.71 0.79
CA VAL A 139 1.18 1.95 -0.17
C VAL A 139 2.11 3.07 0.30
N MET A 140 1.56 4.20 0.78
CA MET A 140 2.36 5.28 1.37
C MET A 140 3.17 4.78 2.58
N THR A 141 2.56 3.99 3.44
CA THR A 141 3.23 3.43 4.62
C THR A 141 4.39 2.51 4.23
N GLU A 142 4.20 1.64 3.24
CA GLU A 142 5.26 0.74 2.75
C GLU A 142 6.39 1.52 2.05
N ALA A 143 6.06 2.59 1.32
CA ALA A 143 7.05 3.49 0.72
C ALA A 143 7.88 4.20 1.80
N LEU A 144 7.26 4.74 2.84
CA LEU A 144 7.96 5.34 3.98
C LEU A 144 8.87 4.33 4.70
N LYS A 145 8.41 3.10 4.91
CA LYS A 145 9.24 2.03 5.49
C LYS A 145 10.47 1.71 4.63
N LEU A 146 10.34 1.72 3.31
CA LEU A 146 11.46 1.51 2.39
C LEU A 146 12.46 2.67 2.46
N VAL A 147 11.99 3.92 2.48
CA VAL A 147 12.83 5.12 2.63
C VAL A 147 13.57 5.07 3.97
N ARG A 148 12.87 4.79 5.08
CA ARG A 148 13.44 4.60 6.41
C ARG A 148 14.58 3.58 6.40
N LYS A 149 14.37 2.41 5.79
CA LYS A 149 15.40 1.37 5.68
C LYS A 149 16.66 1.87 4.96
N LYS A 150 16.48 2.59 3.85
CA LYS A 150 17.60 3.15 3.07
C LYS A 150 18.33 4.25 3.86
N LEU A 151 17.59 5.10 4.56
CA LEU A 151 18.14 6.16 5.40
C LEU A 151 18.99 5.60 6.55
N ILE A 152 18.50 4.57 7.25
CA ILE A 152 19.26 3.87 8.30
C ILE A 152 20.58 3.30 7.74
N ASN A 153 20.57 2.72 6.54
CA ASN A 153 21.79 2.21 5.91
C ASN A 153 22.80 3.34 5.65
N VAL A 154 22.35 4.51 5.16
CA VAL A 154 23.24 5.67 4.94
C VAL A 154 23.82 6.16 6.25
N ILE A 155 23.03 6.28 7.30
CA ILE A 155 23.49 6.68 8.64
C ILE A 155 24.54 5.70 9.15
N ASN A 156 24.34 4.39 9.00
CA ASN A 156 25.31 3.37 9.42
C ASN A 156 26.62 3.46 8.66
N GLU A 157 26.62 3.71 7.36
CA GLU A 157 27.85 3.87 6.58
C GLU A 157 28.58 5.18 6.94
N LEU A 158 27.84 6.26 7.17
CA LEU A 158 28.42 7.52 7.66
C LEU A 158 29.01 7.37 9.06
N ALA A 159 28.41 6.58 9.94
CA ALA A 159 28.94 6.30 11.27
C ALA A 159 30.29 5.58 11.20
N LYS A 160 30.42 4.56 10.35
CA LYS A 160 31.69 3.87 10.10
C LYS A 160 32.74 4.82 9.55
N PHE A 161 32.37 5.65 8.58
CA PHE A 161 33.25 6.65 8.00
C PHE A 161 33.68 7.69 9.05
N ALA A 162 32.77 8.18 9.86
CA ALA A 162 33.08 9.15 10.91
C ALA A 162 34.06 8.57 11.95
N ASP A 163 33.87 7.33 12.36
CA ASP A 163 34.78 6.67 13.30
C ASP A 163 36.17 6.42 12.69
N GLN A 164 36.23 5.98 11.43
CA GLN A 164 37.49 5.75 10.70
C GLN A 164 38.33 7.02 10.57
N TYR A 165 37.71 8.17 10.38
CA TYR A 165 38.38 9.46 10.12
C TYR A 165 38.22 10.47 11.27
N LYS A 166 37.92 10.00 12.48
CA LYS A 166 37.75 10.89 13.65
C LYS A 166 38.98 11.68 14.02
N ASP A 167 40.18 11.13 13.75
CA ASP A 167 41.44 11.73 14.08
C ASP A 167 42.14 12.40 12.87
N LEU A 168 41.51 12.35 11.67
CA LEU A 168 42.09 12.98 10.49
C LEU A 168 41.81 14.50 10.49
N PRO A 169 42.86 15.35 10.66
CA PRO A 169 42.66 16.79 10.72
C PRO A 169 42.31 17.38 9.35
N THR A 170 41.45 18.38 9.36
CA THR A 170 41.08 19.16 8.18
C THR A 170 40.78 20.61 8.58
N LEU A 171 40.93 21.54 7.64
CA LEU A 171 40.58 22.92 7.86
C LEU A 171 39.07 23.15 7.67
N ALA A 172 38.42 23.78 8.65
CA ALA A 172 37.08 24.29 8.50
C ALA A 172 37.06 25.71 7.96
N PHE A 173 36.00 26.05 7.24
CA PHE A 173 35.77 27.36 6.64
C PHE A 173 34.44 27.94 7.18
N THR A 174 34.46 29.28 7.39
CA THR A 174 33.25 30.07 7.62
C THR A 174 33.31 31.31 6.72
N HIS A 175 32.20 31.74 6.16
CA HIS A 175 32.15 32.88 5.24
C HIS A 175 33.17 32.77 4.07
N PHE A 176 33.41 31.56 3.57
CA PHE A 176 34.39 31.22 2.53
C PHE A 176 35.85 31.55 2.91
N GLN A 177 36.14 31.69 4.19
CA GLN A 177 37.47 31.94 4.72
C GLN A 177 37.93 30.85 5.68
N PRO A 178 39.23 30.54 5.74
CA PRO A 178 39.77 29.63 6.74
C PRO A 178 39.40 30.07 8.15
N ALA A 179 38.87 29.16 8.95
CA ALA A 179 38.47 29.39 10.32
C ALA A 179 39.35 28.61 11.32
N GLN A 180 38.98 27.36 11.59
CA GLN A 180 39.63 26.55 12.62
C GLN A 180 39.87 25.11 12.11
N PRO A 181 40.89 24.40 12.62
CA PRO A 181 41.03 22.98 12.44
C PRO A 181 39.86 22.20 13.01
N THR A 182 39.47 21.16 12.33
CA THR A 182 38.47 20.17 12.74
C THR A 182 38.94 18.79 12.25
N THR A 183 38.07 17.77 12.29
CA THR A 183 38.39 16.47 11.71
C THR A 183 37.38 16.07 10.62
N VAL A 184 37.81 15.20 9.71
CA VAL A 184 36.94 14.66 8.65
C VAL A 184 35.78 13.88 9.25
N GLY A 185 36.05 13.08 10.28
CA GLY A 185 35.00 12.34 10.98
C GLY A 185 33.96 13.27 11.62
N LYS A 186 34.40 14.35 12.29
CA LYS A 186 33.47 15.36 12.84
C LYS A 186 32.59 16.01 11.75
N ARG A 187 33.13 16.25 10.56
CA ARG A 187 32.31 16.78 9.45
C ARG A 187 31.23 15.82 9.01
N ALA A 188 31.52 14.52 8.96
CA ALA A 188 30.52 13.50 8.66
C ALA A 188 29.41 13.44 9.72
N THR A 189 29.71 13.67 11.01
CA THR A 189 28.67 13.69 12.05
C THR A 189 27.67 14.82 11.91
N LEU A 190 28.01 15.92 11.24
CA LEU A 190 27.04 16.98 10.94
C LEU A 190 25.98 16.50 9.96
N TRP A 191 26.38 15.79 8.91
CA TRP A 191 25.43 15.20 7.96
C TRP A 191 24.57 14.11 8.64
N MET A 192 25.19 13.29 9.51
CA MET A 192 24.44 12.29 10.28
C MET A 192 23.39 12.92 11.17
N GLN A 193 23.69 14.05 11.81
CA GLN A 193 22.74 14.77 12.67
C GLN A 193 21.48 15.19 11.90
N GLU A 194 21.63 15.70 10.68
CA GLU A 194 20.51 16.07 9.81
C GLU A 194 19.69 14.84 9.42
N LEU A 195 20.35 13.77 8.97
CA LEU A 195 19.69 12.52 8.61
C LEU A 195 18.98 11.84 9.80
N LEU A 196 19.46 12.03 11.03
CA LEU A 196 18.79 11.53 12.24
C LEU A 196 17.51 12.32 12.53
N LEU A 197 17.48 13.62 12.25
CA LEU A 197 16.24 14.41 12.33
C LEU A 197 15.23 13.92 11.29
N ASP A 198 15.65 13.73 10.03
CA ASP A 198 14.81 13.17 8.96
C ASP A 198 14.27 11.78 9.34
N LEU A 199 15.10 10.93 9.96
CA LEU A 199 14.68 9.61 10.43
C LEU A 199 13.57 9.72 11.49
N SER A 200 13.72 10.64 12.44
CA SER A 200 12.71 10.89 13.47
C SER A 200 11.38 11.31 12.85
N ASP A 201 11.40 12.20 11.85
CA ASP A 201 10.20 12.66 11.16
C ASP A 201 9.52 11.53 10.37
N ILE A 202 10.30 10.71 9.66
CA ILE A 202 9.77 9.53 8.94
C ILE A 202 9.14 8.53 9.91
N GLU A 203 9.77 8.23 11.03
CA GLU A 203 9.25 7.32 12.05
C GLU A 203 7.97 7.86 12.69
N TYR A 204 7.93 9.15 12.97
CA TYR A 204 6.71 9.81 13.42
C TYR A 204 5.60 9.68 12.40
N MET A 205 5.86 9.96 11.12
CA MET A 205 4.86 9.85 10.06
C MET A 205 4.33 8.42 9.90
N ILE A 206 5.19 7.40 9.96
CA ILE A 206 4.77 5.99 9.93
C ILE A 206 3.85 5.69 11.13
N SER A 207 4.19 6.18 12.32
CA SER A 207 3.39 5.93 13.54
C SER A 207 2.01 6.59 13.51
N GLN A 208 1.83 7.64 12.71
CA GLN A 208 0.58 8.40 12.59
C GLN A 208 -0.36 7.89 11.49
N GLN A 209 0.08 6.89 10.70
CA GLN A 209 -0.75 6.35 9.62
C GLN A 209 -1.97 5.60 10.19
N LYS A 210 -3.15 5.95 9.70
CA LYS A 210 -4.43 5.32 10.05
C LYS A 210 -5.17 4.96 8.79
N LEU A 211 -5.87 3.84 8.78
CA LEU A 211 -6.74 3.49 7.65
C LEU A 211 -7.97 4.41 7.58
N LEU A 212 -8.56 4.53 6.41
CA LEU A 212 -9.90 5.11 6.25
C LEU A 212 -10.93 4.28 7.03
N GLY A 213 -10.77 2.96 6.99
CA GLY A 213 -11.75 2.01 7.50
C GLY A 213 -12.88 1.74 6.49
N SER A 214 -13.97 1.19 6.98
CA SER A 214 -15.16 0.83 6.20
C SER A 214 -16.20 1.96 6.28
N LYS A 215 -15.97 3.04 5.54
CA LYS A 215 -16.89 4.19 5.47
C LYS A 215 -17.69 4.15 4.16
N GLY A 216 -18.94 4.60 4.22
CA GLY A 216 -19.83 4.73 3.06
C GLY A 216 -19.58 6.01 2.24
N THR A 217 -20.46 6.28 1.29
CA THR A 217 -20.34 7.40 0.34
C THR A 217 -20.34 8.79 0.98
N THR A 218 -20.77 8.91 2.22
CA THR A 218 -20.81 10.15 2.99
C THR A 218 -19.96 10.09 4.27
N GLY A 219 -19.15 9.05 4.43
CA GLY A 219 -18.32 8.85 5.61
C GLY A 219 -19.08 8.24 6.80
N THR A 220 -20.29 7.73 6.58
CA THR A 220 -21.06 6.97 7.58
C THR A 220 -20.90 5.47 7.37
N GLN A 221 -21.37 4.68 8.33
CA GLN A 221 -21.42 3.22 8.25
C GLN A 221 -22.86 2.72 8.05
N ALA A 222 -23.72 3.51 7.40
CA ALA A 222 -25.15 3.21 7.26
C ALA A 222 -25.42 1.86 6.57
N SER A 223 -24.66 1.53 5.51
CA SER A 223 -24.81 0.24 4.82
C SER A 223 -24.48 -0.95 5.73
N PHE A 224 -23.45 -0.82 6.56
CA PHE A 224 -23.11 -1.86 7.55
C PHE A 224 -24.16 -1.94 8.67
N LEU A 225 -24.69 -0.79 9.08
CA LEU A 225 -25.77 -0.77 10.08
C LEU A 225 -27.01 -1.51 9.58
N GLU A 226 -27.37 -1.33 8.32
CA GLU A 226 -28.46 -2.07 7.67
C GLU A 226 -28.14 -3.57 7.60
N LEU A 227 -26.92 -3.95 7.16
CA LEU A 227 -26.51 -5.36 7.10
C LEU A 227 -26.57 -6.07 8.46
N PHE A 228 -26.26 -5.38 9.55
CA PHE A 228 -26.30 -5.91 10.91
C PHE A 228 -27.62 -5.60 11.65
N GLY A 229 -28.70 -5.32 10.91
CA GLY A 229 -30.05 -5.18 11.50
C GLY A 229 -30.20 -4.03 12.48
N GLY A 230 -29.39 -2.96 12.35
CA GLY A 230 -29.42 -1.79 13.22
C GLY A 230 -28.55 -1.89 14.48
N ASP A 231 -27.70 -2.91 14.60
CA ASP A 231 -26.83 -3.08 15.78
C ASP A 231 -25.61 -2.17 15.72
N HIS A 232 -25.67 -1.03 16.39
CA HIS A 232 -24.58 -0.05 16.49
C HIS A 232 -23.33 -0.60 17.19
N GLU A 233 -23.49 -1.51 18.18
CA GLU A 233 -22.34 -2.04 18.94
C GLU A 233 -21.50 -3.00 18.10
N ILE A 234 -22.13 -3.73 17.18
CA ILE A 234 -21.43 -4.56 16.20
C ILE A 234 -20.68 -3.67 15.20
N VAL A 235 -21.38 -2.70 14.60
CA VAL A 235 -20.82 -1.85 13.54
C VAL A 235 -19.61 -1.04 14.02
N ARG A 236 -19.62 -0.56 15.26
CA ARG A 236 -18.46 0.14 15.86
C ARG A 236 -17.18 -0.69 15.90
N LYS A 237 -17.26 -2.01 15.86
CA LYS A 237 -16.11 -2.92 15.91
C LYS A 237 -15.47 -3.17 14.54
N ILE A 238 -16.17 -2.88 13.45
CA ILE A 238 -15.74 -3.21 12.08
C ILE A 238 -14.38 -2.58 11.77
N ASP A 239 -14.26 -1.26 11.94
CA ASP A 239 -13.04 -0.52 11.61
C ASP A 239 -11.83 -1.02 12.40
N GLY A 240 -11.99 -1.26 13.71
CA GLY A 240 -10.91 -1.78 14.56
C GLY A 240 -10.42 -3.16 14.11
N LYS A 241 -11.35 -4.06 13.76
CA LYS A 241 -11.01 -5.40 13.27
C LYS A 241 -10.32 -5.37 11.89
N ILE A 242 -10.77 -4.49 11.00
CA ILE A 242 -10.12 -4.32 9.69
C ILE A 242 -8.71 -3.75 9.87
N ALA A 243 -8.54 -2.73 10.74
CA ALA A 243 -7.22 -2.16 11.03
C ALA A 243 -6.26 -3.23 11.56
N GLU A 244 -6.68 -4.02 12.54
CA GLU A 244 -5.90 -5.12 13.11
C GLU A 244 -5.46 -6.13 12.03
N LYS A 245 -6.40 -6.59 11.19
CA LYS A 245 -6.11 -7.56 10.10
C LYS A 245 -5.15 -7.00 9.05
N MET A 246 -5.15 -5.69 8.84
CA MET A 246 -4.26 -5.00 7.90
C MET A 246 -2.96 -4.51 8.53
N GLY A 247 -2.74 -4.76 9.85
CA GLY A 247 -1.51 -4.39 10.56
C GLY A 247 -1.43 -2.91 10.95
N PHE A 248 -2.57 -2.23 11.10
CA PHE A 248 -2.68 -0.85 11.56
C PHE A 248 -3.28 -0.79 12.96
N ALA A 249 -2.91 0.25 13.73
CA ALA A 249 -3.41 0.43 15.07
C ALA A 249 -4.89 0.83 15.11
N GLU A 250 -5.32 1.67 14.16
CA GLU A 250 -6.68 2.22 14.14
C GLU A 250 -7.07 2.77 12.76
N CYS A 251 -8.35 3.10 12.61
CA CYS A 251 -8.89 3.87 11.50
C CYS A 251 -9.17 5.31 11.92
N TYR A 252 -9.26 6.24 10.95
CA TYR A 252 -9.74 7.59 11.22
C TYR A 252 -11.17 7.55 11.77
N PRO A 253 -11.44 8.18 12.92
CA PRO A 253 -12.78 8.16 13.53
C PRO A 253 -13.81 8.94 12.70
N VAL A 254 -13.36 9.97 11.98
CA VAL A 254 -14.20 10.84 11.14
C VAL A 254 -13.55 10.99 9.77
N SER A 255 -14.34 10.82 8.73
CA SER A 255 -13.95 11.05 7.34
C SER A 255 -15.19 11.40 6.50
N GLY A 256 -14.98 11.83 5.27
CA GLY A 256 -15.99 11.74 4.22
C GLY A 256 -15.97 10.37 3.57
N GLN A 257 -16.31 10.30 2.30
CA GLN A 257 -16.12 9.10 1.50
C GLN A 257 -14.63 8.69 1.43
N THR A 258 -13.74 9.67 1.43
CA THR A 258 -12.29 9.53 1.40
C THR A 258 -11.68 9.96 2.73
N TYR A 259 -10.43 9.53 3.01
CA TYR A 259 -9.66 10.12 4.11
C TYR A 259 -9.29 11.58 3.76
N SER A 260 -8.91 12.36 4.78
CA SER A 260 -8.49 13.75 4.57
C SER A 260 -7.22 13.82 3.71
N ARG A 261 -7.29 14.49 2.56
CA ARG A 261 -6.13 14.69 1.67
C ARG A 261 -5.01 15.51 2.30
N LYS A 262 -5.23 16.05 3.51
CA LYS A 262 -4.14 16.59 4.32
C LYS A 262 -3.10 15.55 4.71
N VAL A 263 -3.48 14.28 4.76
CA VAL A 263 -2.54 13.16 5.01
C VAL A 263 -1.50 13.08 3.90
N ASP A 264 -1.90 13.30 2.63
CA ASP A 264 -1.02 13.25 1.46
C ASP A 264 0.03 14.38 1.45
N SER A 265 -0.21 15.46 2.17
CA SER A 265 0.63 16.67 2.20
C SER A 265 1.50 16.80 3.46
N ARG A 266 1.44 15.82 4.36
CA ARG A 266 2.26 15.77 5.58
C ARG A 266 3.53 14.98 5.36
#